data_481f1abc4a7f8fae849313d0e6b7f172
#
_entry.id   481f1abc4a7f8fae849313d0e6b7f172
#
_cell.length_a   1.000
_cell.length_b   1.000
_cell.length_c   1.000
_cell.angle_alpha   90.00
_cell.angle_beta   90.00
_cell.angle_gamma   90.00
#
_symmetry.space_group_name_H-M   'P 1'
#
loop_
_entity.id
_entity.type
_entity.pdbx_description
1 polymer ?
#
loop_
_entity_poly.entity_id
_entity_poly.type
_entity_poly.pdbx_seq_one_letter_code
_entity_poly.pdbx_strand_id
1 'polypeptide(L)'
;YLHLFHKKQPDFNWENPEVREEVYNIIKWWMERGVAGFRIDAIIDIKKALPFRDYTAEREDGLCDVSEMLENAEGIGEFLGEMRDKSFAPYKALTIGEVFNEKYDELGDFIGENGYERF
;
A
#
# COMPACT_ATOMS: atom_id res chain seq x y z
N TYR A 1 -0.99 5.74 -18.08
CA TYR A 1 -0.86 5.71 -16.63
C TYR A 1 -1.73 4.60 -16.04
N LEU A 2 -1.29 4.03 -14.92
CA LEU A 2 -2.07 3.05 -14.17
C LEU A 2 -3.10 3.75 -13.27
N HIS A 3 -4.26 3.15 -13.12
CA HIS A 3 -5.24 3.50 -12.10
C HIS A 3 -6.04 2.23 -11.74
N LEU A 4 -6.09 1.88 -10.46
CA LEU A 4 -6.85 0.71 -10.00
C LEU A 4 -8.33 1.05 -9.81
N PHE A 5 -8.62 2.26 -9.37
CA PHE A 5 -9.97 2.73 -9.11
C PHE A 5 -10.52 3.53 -10.29
N HIS A 6 -10.51 4.83 -10.20
CA HIS A 6 -11.13 5.69 -11.20
C HIS A 6 -10.06 6.36 -12.07
N LYS A 7 -10.34 6.54 -13.38
CA LYS A 7 -9.42 7.20 -14.33
C LYS A 7 -8.93 8.61 -13.94
N LYS A 8 -9.58 9.25 -12.96
CA LYS A 8 -9.12 10.53 -12.38
C LYS A 8 -8.24 10.36 -11.14
N GLN A 9 -7.96 9.12 -10.74
CA GLN A 9 -7.15 8.75 -9.59
C GLN A 9 -5.95 7.91 -10.06
N PRO A 10 -4.94 8.54 -10.68
CA PRO A 10 -3.75 7.81 -11.11
C PRO A 10 -2.99 7.29 -9.90
N ASP A 11 -2.51 6.05 -10.00
CA ASP A 11 -1.66 5.45 -8.98
C ASP A 11 -0.25 6.01 -9.08
N PHE A 12 0.35 6.29 -7.94
CA PHE A 12 1.76 6.61 -7.87
C PHE A 12 2.64 5.39 -8.16
N ASN A 13 3.75 5.63 -8.80
CA ASN A 13 4.77 4.60 -8.99
C ASN A 13 5.58 4.41 -7.70
N TRP A 14 5.13 3.56 -6.81
CA TRP A 14 5.79 3.27 -5.53
C TRP A 14 7.15 2.57 -5.68
N GLU A 15 7.47 2.01 -6.84
CA GLU A 15 8.82 1.48 -7.12
C GLU A 15 9.86 2.61 -7.21
N ASN A 16 9.42 3.84 -7.54
CA ASN A 16 10.32 4.99 -7.54
C ASN A 16 10.54 5.50 -6.09
N PRO A 17 11.79 5.42 -5.59
CA PRO A 17 12.10 5.87 -4.22
C PRO A 17 11.87 7.36 -4.00
N GLU A 18 11.97 8.20 -5.02
CA GLU A 18 11.69 9.62 -4.90
C GLU A 18 10.21 9.88 -4.64
N VAL A 19 9.32 9.09 -5.25
CA VAL A 19 7.87 9.16 -5.00
C VAL A 19 7.57 8.77 -3.56
N ARG A 20 8.18 7.67 -3.07
CA ARG A 20 8.01 7.25 -1.67
C ARG A 20 8.47 8.33 -0.70
N GLU A 21 9.64 8.91 -0.93
CA GLU A 21 10.17 9.97 -0.06
C GLU A 21 9.25 11.19 -0.01
N GLU A 22 8.66 11.60 -1.13
CA GLU A 22 7.68 12.70 -1.16
C GLU A 22 6.42 12.36 -0.36
N VAL A 23 5.92 11.14 -0.44
CA VAL A 23 4.77 10.70 0.39
C VAL A 23 5.14 10.75 1.87
N TYR A 24 6.33 10.28 2.26
CA TYR A 24 6.78 10.36 3.65
C TYR A 24 6.95 11.80 4.12
N ASN A 25 7.39 12.70 3.26
CA ASN A 25 7.46 14.14 3.57
C ASN A 25 6.07 14.75 3.78
N ILE A 26 5.07 14.35 3.00
CA ILE A 26 3.66 14.76 3.21
C ILE A 26 3.16 14.30 4.58
N ILE A 27 3.42 13.03 4.94
CA ILE A 27 3.03 12.49 6.25
C ILE A 27 3.70 13.29 7.38
N LYS A 28 5.01 13.47 7.31
CA LYS A 28 5.78 14.27 8.29
C LYS A 28 5.24 15.69 8.43
N TRP A 29 4.91 16.33 7.32
CA TRP A 29 4.35 17.68 7.30
C TRP A 29 3.05 17.80 8.12
N TRP A 30 2.19 16.79 8.05
CA TRP A 30 0.96 16.75 8.84
C TRP A 30 1.24 16.42 10.31
N MET A 31 2.16 15.50 10.59
CA MET A 31 2.56 15.15 11.96
C MET A 31 3.11 16.36 12.73
N GLU A 32 3.97 17.15 12.08
CA GLU A 32 4.52 18.40 12.64
C GLU A 32 3.44 19.45 12.96
N ARG A 33 2.25 19.31 12.39
CA ARG A 33 1.08 20.17 12.63
C ARG A 33 0.12 19.60 13.69
N GLY A 34 0.51 18.53 14.37
CA GLY A 34 -0.23 17.96 15.47
C GLY A 34 -1.23 16.87 15.12
N VAL A 35 -1.19 16.34 13.88
CA VAL A 35 -1.93 15.10 13.53
C VAL A 35 -1.30 13.95 14.32
N ALA A 36 -2.11 13.14 15.01
CA ALA A 36 -1.63 12.07 15.87
C ALA A 36 -1.50 10.71 15.16
N GLY A 37 -2.00 10.61 13.93
CA GLY A 37 -1.94 9.37 13.17
C GLY A 37 -2.76 9.44 11.89
N PHE A 38 -2.78 8.34 11.14
CA PHE A 38 -3.45 8.23 9.84
C PHE A 38 -4.24 6.94 9.72
N ARG A 39 -5.41 7.03 9.12
CA ARG A 39 -6.07 5.90 8.47
C ARG A 39 -5.67 5.94 7.00
N ILE A 40 -5.14 4.83 6.50
CA ILE A 40 -4.63 4.71 5.15
C ILE A 40 -5.55 3.77 4.37
N ASP A 41 -6.18 4.33 3.37
CA ASP A 41 -7.13 3.66 2.49
C ASP A 41 -6.38 2.70 1.56
N ALA A 42 -6.94 1.49 1.35
CA ALA A 42 -6.44 0.51 0.39
C ALA A 42 -4.90 0.33 0.42
N ILE A 43 -4.32 0.22 1.61
CA ILE A 43 -2.86 0.26 1.80
C ILE A 43 -2.12 -0.84 1.03
N ILE A 44 -2.75 -1.97 0.80
CA ILE A 44 -2.15 -3.09 0.05
C ILE A 44 -1.95 -2.77 -1.44
N ASP A 45 -2.73 -1.85 -1.98
CA ASP A 45 -2.73 -1.52 -3.40
C ASP A 45 -1.52 -0.69 -3.84
N ILE A 46 -0.68 -0.25 -2.91
CA ILE A 46 0.55 0.47 -3.26
C ILE A 46 1.57 -0.42 -3.96
N LYS A 47 1.54 -1.74 -3.76
CA LYS A 47 2.42 -2.71 -4.40
C LYS A 47 1.68 -3.48 -5.48
N LYS A 48 2.28 -3.62 -6.65
CA LYS A 48 1.76 -4.37 -7.79
C LYS A 48 2.77 -5.42 -8.24
N ALA A 49 2.30 -6.54 -8.77
CA ALA A 49 3.17 -7.52 -9.39
C ALA A 49 3.81 -6.96 -10.66
N LEU A 50 5.14 -7.01 -10.72
CA LEU A 50 5.90 -6.52 -11.86
C LEU A 50 6.77 -7.63 -12.46
N PRO A 51 7.09 -7.56 -13.77
CA PRO A 51 6.58 -6.59 -14.77
C PRO A 51 5.08 -6.76 -15.04
N PHE A 52 4.43 -5.69 -15.49
CA PHE A 52 3.04 -5.79 -15.95
C PHE A 52 2.92 -6.85 -17.04
N ARG A 53 1.89 -7.68 -16.95
CA ARG A 53 1.59 -8.75 -17.88
C ARG A 53 0.09 -8.83 -18.13
N ASP A 54 -0.30 -9.50 -19.20
CA ASP A 54 -1.69 -9.87 -19.41
C ASP A 54 -2.08 -11.01 -18.46
N TYR A 55 -3.27 -10.95 -17.92
CA TYR A 55 -3.88 -11.99 -17.10
C TYR A 55 -4.97 -12.70 -17.89
N THR A 56 -5.40 -13.88 -17.41
CA THR A 56 -6.43 -14.66 -18.09
C THR A 56 -7.76 -13.90 -18.05
N ALA A 57 -8.34 -13.67 -19.23
CA ALA A 57 -9.64 -13.04 -19.32
C ALA A 57 -10.72 -13.90 -18.65
N GLU A 58 -11.43 -13.32 -17.71
CA GLU A 58 -12.51 -13.97 -16.94
C GLU A 58 -13.89 -13.61 -17.49
N ARG A 59 -13.95 -12.59 -18.33
CA ARG A 59 -15.18 -11.96 -18.83
C ARG A 59 -15.25 -12.04 -20.35
N GLU A 60 -16.46 -12.04 -20.89
CA GLU A 60 -16.70 -12.05 -22.34
C GLU A 60 -16.14 -10.82 -23.06
N ASP A 61 -15.96 -9.70 -22.36
CA ASP A 61 -15.36 -8.48 -22.89
C ASP A 61 -13.83 -8.54 -22.98
N GLY A 62 -13.22 -9.66 -22.58
CA GLY A 62 -11.77 -9.86 -22.59
C GLY A 62 -11.04 -9.25 -21.40
N LEU A 63 -11.77 -8.81 -20.40
CA LEU A 63 -11.21 -8.25 -19.16
C LEU A 63 -11.09 -9.32 -18.07
N CYS A 64 -10.21 -9.05 -17.11
CA CYS A 64 -10.05 -9.82 -15.88
C CYS A 64 -10.15 -8.88 -14.67
N ASP A 65 -10.27 -9.46 -13.50
CA ASP A 65 -10.17 -8.73 -12.25
C ASP A 65 -8.70 -8.34 -11.97
N VAL A 66 -8.50 -7.27 -11.22
CA VAL A 66 -7.19 -6.77 -10.84
C VAL A 66 -6.54 -7.57 -9.70
N SER A 67 -7.31 -8.38 -9.02
CA SER A 67 -6.91 -9.12 -7.80
C SER A 67 -5.65 -9.93 -8.02
N GLU A 68 -5.53 -10.65 -9.15
CA GLU A 68 -4.35 -11.47 -9.44
C GLU A 68 -3.05 -10.64 -9.48
N MET A 69 -3.11 -9.40 -9.95
CA MET A 69 -1.96 -8.50 -9.97
C MET A 69 -1.56 -8.06 -8.55
N LEU A 70 -2.52 -7.88 -7.67
CA LEU A 70 -2.28 -7.49 -6.27
C LEU A 70 -1.82 -8.68 -5.43
N GLU A 71 -2.49 -9.83 -5.53
CA GLU A 71 -2.17 -11.06 -4.80
C GLU A 71 -0.77 -11.60 -5.13
N ASN A 72 -0.30 -11.42 -6.35
CA ASN A 72 1.06 -11.81 -6.76
C ASN A 72 2.12 -10.72 -6.51
N ALA A 73 1.77 -9.62 -5.86
CA ALA A 73 2.72 -8.58 -5.53
C ALA A 73 3.58 -8.99 -4.32
N GLU A 74 4.88 -9.02 -4.51
CA GLU A 74 5.85 -9.30 -3.44
C GLU A 74 6.49 -8.02 -2.91
N GLY A 75 6.87 -8.00 -1.62
CA GLY A 75 7.63 -6.91 -1.03
C GLY A 75 6.78 -5.77 -0.45
N ILE A 76 5.47 -5.95 -0.26
CA ILE A 76 4.63 -4.94 0.40
C ILE A 76 5.15 -4.60 1.81
N GLY A 77 5.60 -5.60 2.57
CA GLY A 77 6.16 -5.41 3.91
C GLY A 77 7.39 -4.50 3.93
N GLU A 78 8.21 -4.49 2.88
CA GLU A 78 9.36 -3.59 2.76
C GLU A 78 8.90 -2.13 2.64
N PHE A 79 7.87 -1.85 1.83
CA PHE A 79 7.32 -0.51 1.67
C PHE A 79 6.64 -0.01 2.94
N LEU A 80 5.88 -0.89 3.61
CA LEU A 80 5.23 -0.54 4.87
C LEU A 80 6.25 -0.30 5.99
N GLY A 81 7.28 -1.14 6.09
CA GLY A 81 8.38 -0.96 7.03
C GLY A 81 9.15 0.34 6.78
N GLU A 82 9.47 0.66 5.53
CA GLU A 82 10.12 1.91 5.17
C GLU A 82 9.25 3.13 5.53
N MET A 83 7.95 3.07 5.24
CA MET A 83 6.99 4.13 5.58
C MET A 83 6.93 4.33 7.09
N ARG A 84 6.79 3.23 7.86
CA ARG A 84 6.79 3.28 9.32
C ARG A 84 8.04 3.97 9.85
N ASP A 85 9.21 3.50 9.45
CA ASP A 85 10.48 3.94 10.01
C ASP A 85 10.79 5.40 9.66
N LYS A 86 10.44 5.82 8.44
CA LYS A 86 10.72 7.18 7.97
C LYS A 86 9.66 8.21 8.35
N SER A 87 8.43 7.80 8.62
CA SER A 87 7.34 8.77 8.79
C SER A 87 6.53 8.61 10.08
N PHE A 88 6.18 7.41 10.51
CA PHE A 88 5.29 7.20 11.66
C PHE A 88 6.01 6.99 12.99
N ALA A 89 7.02 6.12 13.01
CA ALA A 89 7.74 5.76 14.24
C ALA A 89 8.39 6.96 14.93
N PRO A 90 9.02 7.92 14.23
CA PRO A 90 9.60 9.10 14.86
C PRO A 90 8.60 9.94 15.66
N TYR A 91 7.33 9.91 15.28
CA TYR A 91 6.25 10.66 15.91
C TYR A 91 5.39 9.80 16.85
N LYS A 92 5.67 8.50 16.98
CA LYS A 92 4.82 7.54 17.70
C LYS A 92 3.37 7.60 17.23
N ALA A 93 3.17 7.69 15.93
CA ALA A 93 1.87 7.89 15.33
C ALA A 93 1.00 6.63 15.44
N LEU A 94 -0.31 6.84 15.56
CA LEU A 94 -1.29 5.77 15.37
C LEU A 94 -1.49 5.53 13.87
N THR A 95 -1.37 4.29 13.43
CA THR A 95 -1.66 3.89 12.05
C THR A 95 -2.82 2.91 11.99
N ILE A 96 -3.68 3.07 11.01
CA ILE A 96 -4.80 2.19 10.72
C ILE A 96 -4.78 1.93 9.22
N GLY A 97 -4.37 0.74 8.81
CA GLY A 97 -4.40 0.32 7.40
C GLY A 97 -5.73 -0.32 7.04
N GLU A 98 -6.28 0.03 5.89
CA GLU A 98 -7.39 -0.71 5.30
C GLU A 98 -6.85 -1.82 4.43
N VAL A 99 -7.09 -3.06 4.86
CA VAL A 99 -6.68 -4.29 4.17
C VAL A 99 -7.94 -5.04 3.75
N PHE A 100 -8.02 -5.43 2.49
CA PHE A 100 -9.13 -6.20 1.95
C PHE A 100 -8.60 -7.30 1.01
N ASN A 101 -9.44 -8.30 0.74
CA ASN A 101 -9.10 -9.48 -0.07
C ASN A 101 -7.97 -10.36 0.51
N GLU A 102 -7.58 -10.13 1.76
CA GLU A 102 -6.62 -10.97 2.45
C GLU A 102 -7.32 -12.14 3.14
N LYS A 103 -6.66 -13.29 3.17
CA LYS A 103 -7.14 -14.42 3.94
C LYS A 103 -6.95 -14.16 5.43
N TYR A 104 -7.86 -14.70 6.23
CA TYR A 104 -7.86 -14.47 7.68
C TYR A 104 -6.54 -14.86 8.36
N ASP A 105 -5.88 -15.90 7.89
CA ASP A 105 -4.58 -16.37 8.38
C ASP A 105 -3.40 -15.47 7.97
N GLU A 106 -3.57 -14.63 6.93
CA GLU A 106 -2.58 -13.67 6.48
C GLU A 106 -2.65 -12.33 7.23
N LEU A 107 -3.76 -12.05 7.92
CA LEU A 107 -3.92 -10.81 8.70
C LEU A 107 -2.85 -10.61 9.77
N GLY A 108 -2.28 -11.70 10.30
CA GLY A 108 -1.17 -11.65 11.25
C GLY A 108 0.08 -10.96 10.70
N ASP A 109 0.22 -10.87 9.38
CA ASP A 109 1.31 -10.14 8.71
C ASP A 109 1.16 -8.62 8.81
N PHE A 110 -0.06 -8.13 9.07
CA PHE A 110 -0.37 -6.70 9.14
C PHE A 110 -0.67 -6.21 10.55
N ILE A 111 -1.04 -7.10 11.50
CA ILE A 111 -1.44 -6.76 12.87
C ILE A 111 -0.72 -7.64 13.90
N GLY A 112 -0.69 -7.19 15.17
CA GLY A 112 -0.06 -7.92 16.29
C GLY A 112 1.43 -7.61 16.44
N GLU A 113 2.11 -8.30 17.36
CA GLU A 113 3.51 -8.03 17.69
C GLU A 113 4.46 -8.12 16.49
N ASN A 114 4.21 -9.08 15.59
CA ASN A 114 5.01 -9.24 14.36
C ASN A 114 4.50 -8.37 13.20
N GLY A 115 3.24 -8.02 13.20
CA GLY A 115 2.64 -7.12 12.21
C GLY A 115 3.18 -5.70 12.30
N TYR A 116 3.52 -5.25 13.49
CA TYR A 116 4.16 -3.93 13.70
C TYR A 116 5.51 -3.77 13.01
N GLU A 117 6.19 -4.82 12.68
CA GLU A 117 7.41 -4.74 11.91
C GLU A 117 7.16 -4.28 10.48
N ARG A 118 5.92 -4.38 9.99
CA ARG A 118 5.54 -4.01 8.63
C ARG A 118 4.74 -2.71 8.55
N PHE A 119 4.06 -2.33 9.67
CA PHE A 119 3.19 -1.14 9.64
C PHE A 119 3.08 -0.40 10.97
#